data_f1dae5598b39f32f44b58f4f5b028e85
#
_entry.id   f1dae5598b39f32f44b58f4f5b028e85
#
_cell.length_a   1.000
_cell.length_b   1.000
_cell.length_c   1.000
_cell.angle_alpha   90.00
_cell.angle_beta   90.00
_cell.angle_gamma   90.00
#
_symmetry.space_group_name_H-M   'P 1'
#
loop_
_entity.id
_entity.type
_entity.pdbx_description
1 polymer ?
#
loop_
_entity_poly.entity_id
_entity_poly.type
_entity_poly.pdbx_seq_one_letter_code
_entity_poly.pdbx_strand_id
1 'polypeptide(L)'
;MRKSKSTLPADAVPARRRFVQTAVVGGVGAALLPALAGARELAAAPPVSPEVRGFELDELTIADLQAGMTSGKFTAQSLTQKYVARIEEIDHRGPAVNSVIEVNPDALAIAQALDQERKAKGARGPLHGIPVLIKDNIDTADRMQTTAGSLALVGSRPAKDSFVAQKLREAGAVILGKTNLSEWANIRSSHSVSGWSGRGGLTRNPYALDRNPCGSSSGSGAATAANLCGLAVGTETDGSVVCPSSANGIAGIKPTLGLISRSGIIPIAHSQDTAGPMARTVRDAAILLNALAGADPRDSATTASAGKAAADYTRFLDPNGLRGARIGVARKYFGFSDSVDALMSTVMEEMKRQGAVLVDPADLETYGKFDDSEFLVLLYELKADLNAYLATRPDAAVHSLKDIIEFNERNREKEMPYFLQDIFIKAEAKDPLTSKEYLDALDANHRLSRAEGIDALMDKFHLDAIMAPTGSPAWLTDLINGDHSGGGSSNAAAVAGYPDITVPAGFIAGLPVGVSFFGRAWSEPALLKIAYGFEQATKARKPPKFLSGVETARVGTGL
;
A
#
# COMPACT_ATOMS: atom_id res chain seq x y z
N MET A 1 -64.38 10.74 19.85
CA MET A 1 -64.20 10.46 18.42
C MET A 1 -62.82 9.91 18.21
N ARG A 2 -62.72 8.76 17.55
CA ARG A 2 -61.60 7.83 17.52
C ARG A 2 -60.34 8.36 16.81
N LYS A 3 -59.19 8.24 17.48
CA LYS A 3 -57.87 8.35 16.87
C LYS A 3 -57.49 7.02 16.19
N SER A 4 -57.20 7.03 14.92
CA SER A 4 -56.61 5.89 14.22
C SER A 4 -55.07 5.99 14.27
N LYS A 5 -54.43 4.98 14.81
CA LYS A 5 -52.99 4.76 14.72
C LYS A 5 -52.71 4.07 13.38
N SER A 6 -51.86 4.60 12.54
CA SER A 6 -51.24 3.86 11.43
C SER A 6 -49.85 3.45 11.85
N THR A 7 -49.68 2.16 11.97
CA THR A 7 -48.37 1.48 12.08
C THR A 7 -47.79 1.28 10.71
N LEU A 8 -46.55 1.76 10.48
CA LEU A 8 -45.73 1.37 9.34
C LEU A 8 -44.95 0.11 9.69
N PRO A 9 -44.83 -0.87 8.78
CA PRO A 9 -44.02 -2.05 9.02
C PRO A 9 -42.56 -1.77 8.67
N ALA A 10 -41.67 -2.34 9.49
CA ALA A 10 -40.25 -2.56 9.19
C ALA A 10 -40.11 -3.61 8.09
N ASP A 11 -38.97 -3.59 7.40
CA ASP A 11 -38.44 -4.52 6.39
C ASP A 11 -38.57 -4.09 4.92
N ALA A 12 -37.50 -3.43 4.47
CA ALA A 12 -37.18 -3.38 3.06
C ALA A 12 -35.67 -3.57 2.85
N VAL A 13 -35.26 -4.85 2.80
CA VAL A 13 -33.99 -5.26 2.20
C VAL A 13 -34.14 -5.22 0.69
N PRO A 14 -33.26 -4.57 -0.10
CA PRO A 14 -33.41 -4.53 -1.54
C PRO A 14 -33.12 -5.89 -2.17
N ALA A 15 -34.15 -6.47 -2.77
CA ALA A 15 -34.10 -7.67 -3.59
C ALA A 15 -33.36 -7.41 -4.92
N ARG A 16 -32.08 -7.80 -5.00
CA ARG A 16 -31.34 -7.99 -6.25
C ARG A 16 -30.81 -9.40 -6.39
N ARG A 17 -31.68 -10.41 -6.27
CA ARG A 17 -31.40 -11.80 -6.66
C ARG A 17 -32.70 -12.57 -6.87
N ARG A 18 -33.43 -12.32 -7.98
CA ARG A 18 -34.44 -13.25 -8.55
C ARG A 18 -34.85 -12.76 -9.93
N PHE A 19 -33.98 -13.01 -10.93
CA PHE A 19 -34.41 -12.87 -12.32
C PHE A 19 -33.67 -13.86 -13.23
N VAL A 20 -33.69 -15.14 -12.89
CA VAL A 20 -33.46 -16.24 -13.84
C VAL A 20 -34.08 -17.51 -13.21
N GLN A 21 -35.38 -17.62 -13.29
CA GLN A 21 -36.12 -18.89 -13.21
C GLN A 21 -37.58 -18.60 -13.47
N THR A 22 -37.98 -18.61 -14.72
CA THR A 22 -39.30 -19.06 -15.20
C THR A 22 -39.43 -18.67 -16.67
N ALA A 23 -39.04 -19.52 -17.55
CA ALA A 23 -39.60 -19.63 -18.92
C ALA A 23 -39.10 -20.93 -19.57
N VAL A 24 -39.67 -22.05 -19.25
CA VAL A 24 -39.80 -23.19 -20.15
C VAL A 24 -40.97 -24.02 -19.68
N VAL A 25 -42.16 -23.88 -20.28
CA VAL A 25 -43.11 -24.96 -20.56
C VAL A 25 -43.98 -24.52 -21.70
N GLY A 26 -43.94 -25.26 -22.81
CA GLY A 26 -44.99 -25.27 -23.79
C GLY A 26 -44.53 -25.28 -25.24
N GLY A 27 -44.59 -26.47 -25.93
CA GLY A 27 -44.61 -26.51 -27.40
C GLY A 27 -43.86 -27.68 -28.04
N VAL A 28 -44.58 -28.74 -28.27
CA VAL A 28 -44.26 -29.98 -29.00
C VAL A 28 -43.78 -29.74 -30.44
N GLY A 29 -42.79 -30.57 -30.89
CA GLY A 29 -42.49 -30.67 -32.34
C GLY A 29 -41.19 -31.47 -32.58
N ALA A 30 -41.31 -32.68 -33.07
CA ALA A 30 -40.29 -33.70 -33.29
C ALA A 30 -39.25 -33.40 -34.35
N ALA A 31 -38.15 -34.12 -34.26
CA ALA A 31 -37.15 -34.56 -35.24
C ALA A 31 -35.92 -33.74 -35.45
N LEU A 32 -34.84 -34.31 -35.02
CA LEU A 32 -33.51 -34.54 -35.62
C LEU A 32 -32.39 -34.39 -34.60
N LEU A 33 -31.96 -35.44 -34.00
CA LEU A 33 -30.57 -35.67 -33.57
C LEU A 33 -29.81 -36.23 -34.78
N PRO A 34 -28.50 -35.95 -35.01
CA PRO A 34 -27.44 -35.86 -33.99
C PRO A 34 -26.40 -34.75 -34.30
N ALA A 35 -25.94 -34.04 -33.29
CA ALA A 35 -24.61 -33.43 -33.28
C ALA A 35 -24.24 -32.99 -31.85
N LEU A 36 -24.25 -33.92 -30.90
CA LEU A 36 -23.57 -33.75 -29.61
C LEU A 36 -22.24 -34.47 -29.67
N ALA A 37 -21.30 -33.93 -30.48
CA ALA A 37 -19.92 -34.35 -30.43
C ALA A 37 -19.07 -33.08 -30.60
N GLY A 38 -18.52 -32.56 -29.51
CA GLY A 38 -17.46 -31.58 -29.59
C GLY A 38 -17.75 -30.16 -29.05
N ALA A 39 -18.40 -30.00 -27.91
CA ALA A 39 -18.05 -28.89 -27.06
C ALA A 39 -16.65 -29.17 -26.50
N ARG A 40 -15.62 -28.97 -27.34
CA ARG A 40 -14.26 -28.77 -26.82
C ARG A 40 -14.37 -27.58 -25.87
N GLU A 41 -14.24 -27.84 -24.58
CA GLU A 41 -13.84 -26.81 -23.63
C GLU A 41 -12.67 -26.06 -24.29
N LEU A 42 -12.91 -24.83 -24.71
CA LEU A 42 -11.84 -23.92 -25.05
C LEU A 42 -11.13 -23.67 -23.72
N ALA A 43 -10.21 -24.58 -23.36
CA ALA A 43 -9.26 -24.33 -22.29
C ALA A 43 -8.59 -23.01 -22.65
N ALA A 44 -8.81 -22.00 -21.84
CA ALA A 44 -8.12 -20.72 -22.00
C ALA A 44 -6.64 -21.02 -22.17
N ALA A 45 -6.01 -20.46 -23.19
CA ALA A 45 -4.58 -20.62 -23.38
C ALA A 45 -3.87 -20.20 -22.07
N PRO A 46 -2.83 -20.92 -21.65
CA PRO A 46 -2.09 -20.54 -20.45
C PRO A 46 -1.59 -19.11 -20.61
N PRO A 47 -1.61 -18.29 -19.53
CA PRO A 47 -1.12 -16.92 -19.60
C PRO A 47 0.32 -16.92 -20.09
N VAL A 48 0.59 -16.12 -21.12
CA VAL A 48 1.92 -16.00 -21.73
C VAL A 48 2.76 -15.08 -20.85
N SER A 49 3.93 -15.54 -20.44
CA SER A 49 4.94 -14.68 -19.81
C SER A 49 5.76 -14.01 -20.91
N PRO A 50 5.92 -12.68 -20.92
CA PRO A 50 6.91 -12.06 -21.77
C PRO A 50 8.29 -12.62 -21.43
N GLU A 51 9.15 -12.77 -22.43
CA GLU A 51 10.52 -13.23 -22.19
C GLU A 51 11.28 -12.18 -21.38
N VAL A 52 11.52 -12.47 -20.11
CA VAL A 52 12.26 -11.61 -19.19
C VAL A 52 13.57 -12.30 -18.85
N ARG A 53 14.68 -11.60 -19.09
CA ARG A 53 16.01 -12.14 -18.79
C ARG A 53 16.21 -12.28 -17.29
N GLY A 54 16.96 -13.31 -16.86
CA GLY A 54 17.40 -13.44 -15.48
C GLY A 54 18.19 -12.20 -15.04
N PHE A 55 17.96 -11.76 -13.81
CA PHE A 55 18.59 -10.57 -13.27
C PHE A 55 19.50 -10.95 -12.08
N GLU A 56 20.76 -10.55 -12.13
CA GLU A 56 21.77 -10.95 -11.11
C GLU A 56 21.37 -10.50 -9.68
N LEU A 57 20.54 -9.47 -9.55
CA LEU A 57 20.13 -8.92 -8.26
C LEU A 57 18.73 -9.40 -7.83
N ASP A 58 18.13 -10.38 -8.56
CA ASP A 58 16.81 -10.91 -8.19
C ASP A 58 16.83 -11.44 -6.75
N GLU A 59 15.87 -11.00 -5.94
CA GLU A 59 15.61 -11.37 -4.56
C GLU A 59 16.77 -11.15 -3.56
N LEU A 60 17.85 -10.44 -3.97
CA LEU A 60 18.93 -10.11 -3.04
C LEU A 60 18.45 -9.17 -1.95
N THR A 61 18.78 -9.54 -0.70
CA THR A 61 18.50 -8.72 0.49
C THR A 61 19.51 -7.58 0.62
N ILE A 62 19.23 -6.62 1.48
CA ILE A 62 20.19 -5.55 1.81
C ILE A 62 21.49 -6.14 2.36
N ALA A 63 21.43 -7.22 3.14
CA ALA A 63 22.60 -7.90 3.65
C ALA A 63 23.45 -8.50 2.50
N ASP A 64 22.82 -9.12 1.50
CA ASP A 64 23.52 -9.70 0.34
C ASP A 64 24.18 -8.58 -0.50
N LEU A 65 23.48 -7.48 -0.75
CA LEU A 65 24.01 -6.33 -1.47
C LEU A 65 25.22 -5.72 -0.73
N GLN A 66 25.14 -5.56 0.60
CA GLN A 66 26.24 -5.07 1.43
C GLN A 66 27.42 -6.04 1.45
N ALA A 67 27.18 -7.36 1.54
CA ALA A 67 28.21 -8.39 1.44
C ALA A 67 28.90 -8.34 0.06
N GLY A 68 28.14 -8.17 -1.01
CA GLY A 68 28.65 -7.99 -2.36
C GLY A 68 29.53 -6.75 -2.52
N MET A 69 29.15 -5.61 -1.89
CA MET A 69 29.98 -4.40 -1.89
C MET A 69 31.24 -4.56 -1.01
N THR A 70 31.15 -5.29 0.08
CA THR A 70 32.30 -5.55 0.96
C THR A 70 33.33 -6.46 0.29
N SER A 71 32.88 -7.47 -0.45
CA SER A 71 33.75 -8.39 -1.19
C SER A 71 34.30 -7.80 -2.51
N GLY A 72 33.81 -6.63 -2.92
CA GLY A 72 34.18 -6.01 -4.21
C GLY A 72 33.44 -6.59 -5.42
N LYS A 73 32.47 -7.51 -5.22
CA LYS A 73 31.61 -8.02 -6.30
C LYS A 73 30.75 -6.92 -6.89
N PHE A 74 30.26 -6.01 -6.03
CA PHE A 74 29.45 -4.86 -6.39
C PHE A 74 30.10 -3.57 -5.92
N THR A 75 29.71 -2.45 -6.55
CA THR A 75 29.86 -1.09 -6.05
C THR A 75 28.49 -0.42 -6.05
N ALA A 76 28.31 0.67 -5.31
CA ALA A 76 27.08 1.44 -5.37
C ALA A 76 26.76 1.87 -6.81
N GLN A 77 27.79 2.28 -7.58
CA GLN A 77 27.65 2.65 -8.98
C GLN A 77 27.18 1.45 -9.83
N SER A 78 27.77 0.26 -9.66
CA SER A 78 27.38 -0.93 -10.44
C SER A 78 25.97 -1.40 -10.09
N LEU A 79 25.55 -1.33 -8.83
CA LEU A 79 24.18 -1.63 -8.41
C LEU A 79 23.19 -0.66 -9.04
N THR A 80 23.50 0.65 -8.99
CA THR A 80 22.66 1.70 -9.60
C THR A 80 22.52 1.47 -11.10
N GLN A 81 23.62 1.19 -11.83
CA GLN A 81 23.58 0.89 -13.26
C GLN A 81 22.68 -0.32 -13.57
N LYS A 82 22.80 -1.40 -12.80
CA LYS A 82 22.01 -2.62 -12.98
C LYS A 82 20.51 -2.34 -12.77
N TYR A 83 20.12 -1.64 -11.70
CA TYR A 83 18.72 -1.31 -11.46
C TYR A 83 18.16 -0.34 -12.52
N VAL A 84 18.90 0.68 -12.95
CA VAL A 84 18.47 1.57 -14.04
C VAL A 84 18.26 0.78 -15.34
N ALA A 85 19.17 -0.13 -15.68
CA ALA A 85 19.03 -0.99 -16.86
C ALA A 85 17.78 -1.91 -16.74
N ARG A 86 17.52 -2.44 -15.54
CA ARG A 86 16.34 -3.29 -15.27
C ARG A 86 15.04 -2.50 -15.37
N ILE A 87 14.99 -1.27 -14.87
CA ILE A 87 13.86 -0.36 -15.06
C ILE A 87 13.57 -0.17 -16.55
N GLU A 88 14.59 0.12 -17.35
CA GLU A 88 14.40 0.29 -18.79
C GLU A 88 13.91 -1.00 -19.48
N GLU A 89 14.39 -2.18 -19.05
CA GLU A 89 14.06 -3.48 -19.66
C GLU A 89 12.63 -3.93 -19.38
N ILE A 90 12.15 -3.83 -18.14
CA ILE A 90 10.89 -4.45 -17.74
C ILE A 90 9.82 -3.47 -17.23
N ASP A 91 10.22 -2.25 -16.85
CA ASP A 91 9.27 -1.24 -16.36
C ASP A 91 8.79 -0.32 -17.48
N HIS A 92 9.73 0.19 -18.30
CA HIS A 92 9.41 1.06 -19.43
C HIS A 92 9.17 0.28 -20.73
N ARG A 93 9.77 -0.93 -20.86
CA ARG A 93 9.63 -1.83 -21.99
C ARG A 93 9.22 -3.24 -21.53
N GLY A 94 9.23 -4.21 -22.44
CA GLY A 94 8.90 -5.60 -22.13
C GLY A 94 7.54 -5.74 -21.45
N PRO A 95 7.47 -6.24 -20.20
CA PRO A 95 6.23 -6.30 -19.42
C PRO A 95 5.53 -4.94 -19.22
N ALA A 96 6.30 -3.85 -19.27
CA ALA A 96 5.82 -2.49 -19.09
C ALA A 96 5.01 -2.32 -17.79
N VAL A 97 5.64 -2.65 -16.65
CA VAL A 97 5.02 -2.55 -15.32
C VAL A 97 4.65 -1.10 -15.02
N ASN A 98 5.43 -0.14 -15.53
CA ASN A 98 5.21 1.31 -15.41
C ASN A 98 5.09 1.78 -13.95
N SER A 99 6.01 1.28 -13.12
CA SER A 99 6.04 1.58 -11.68
C SER A 99 6.93 2.77 -11.33
N VAL A 100 7.88 3.14 -12.21
CA VAL A 100 8.83 4.25 -12.03
C VAL A 100 8.43 5.40 -12.94
N ILE A 101 8.00 6.53 -12.33
CA ILE A 101 7.55 7.72 -13.07
C ILE A 101 8.71 8.63 -13.49
N GLU A 102 9.81 8.58 -12.75
CA GLU A 102 11.02 9.38 -13.03
C GLU A 102 12.27 8.74 -12.44
N VAL A 103 13.30 8.53 -13.24
CA VAL A 103 14.62 8.09 -12.78
C VAL A 103 15.47 9.30 -12.42
N ASN A 104 16.19 9.24 -11.31
CA ASN A 104 17.06 10.32 -10.87
C ASN A 104 18.24 10.49 -11.84
N PRO A 105 18.33 11.63 -12.55
CA PRO A 105 19.41 11.84 -13.53
C PRO A 105 20.81 11.92 -12.89
N ASP A 106 20.88 12.12 -11.57
CA ASP A 106 22.15 12.21 -10.82
C ASP A 106 22.51 10.91 -10.08
N ALA A 107 21.66 9.86 -10.16
CA ALA A 107 21.83 8.64 -9.38
C ALA A 107 23.22 8.00 -9.53
N LEU A 108 23.76 7.94 -10.76
CA LEU A 108 25.08 7.36 -11.02
C LEU A 108 26.22 8.18 -10.42
N ALA A 109 26.16 9.50 -10.50
CA ALA A 109 27.16 10.40 -9.91
C ALA A 109 27.14 10.32 -8.38
N ILE A 110 25.95 10.25 -7.78
CA ILE A 110 25.76 10.08 -6.33
C ILE A 110 26.34 8.74 -5.89
N ALA A 111 26.02 7.66 -6.61
CA ALA A 111 26.54 6.32 -6.32
C ALA A 111 28.06 6.25 -6.39
N GLN A 112 28.68 6.88 -7.40
CA GLN A 112 30.13 6.97 -7.53
C GLN A 112 30.76 7.72 -6.35
N ALA A 113 30.17 8.82 -5.91
CA ALA A 113 30.65 9.57 -4.75
C ALA A 113 30.56 8.75 -3.45
N LEU A 114 29.49 7.94 -3.28
CA LEU A 114 29.33 7.03 -2.15
C LEU A 114 30.35 5.87 -2.19
N ASP A 115 30.73 5.36 -3.36
CA ASP A 115 31.80 4.37 -3.49
C ASP A 115 33.15 4.96 -3.05
N GLN A 116 33.44 6.22 -3.43
CA GLN A 116 34.65 6.91 -2.97
C GLN A 116 34.65 7.13 -1.46
N GLU A 117 33.49 7.52 -0.91
CA GLU A 117 33.34 7.69 0.53
C GLU A 117 33.54 6.38 1.29
N ARG A 118 32.89 5.27 0.83
CA ARG A 118 33.06 3.94 1.40
C ARG A 118 34.52 3.51 1.41
N LYS A 119 35.24 3.77 0.33
CA LYS A 119 36.68 3.45 0.23
C LYS A 119 37.52 4.26 1.20
N ALA A 120 37.17 5.52 1.43
CA ALA A 120 37.97 6.44 2.27
C ALA A 120 37.63 6.33 3.76
N LYS A 121 36.35 6.09 4.12
CA LYS A 121 35.83 6.21 5.49
C LYS A 121 35.05 5.00 5.98
N GLY A 122 34.82 3.99 5.12
CA GLY A 122 33.89 2.89 5.40
C GLY A 122 32.43 3.23 5.07
N ALA A 123 31.55 2.26 5.24
CA ALA A 123 30.11 2.45 5.06
C ALA A 123 29.50 3.24 6.23
N ARG A 124 28.56 4.14 5.94
CA ARG A 124 27.79 4.87 6.98
C ARG A 124 26.87 3.93 7.78
N GLY A 125 26.38 2.86 7.14
CA GLY A 125 25.43 1.91 7.71
C GLY A 125 24.88 0.98 6.62
N PRO A 126 23.81 0.21 6.93
CA PRO A 126 23.28 -0.82 6.02
C PRO A 126 22.69 -0.26 4.72
N LEU A 127 22.32 1.01 4.66
CA LEU A 127 21.78 1.62 3.43
C LEU A 127 22.84 2.34 2.59
N HIS A 128 24.10 2.40 3.01
CA HIS A 128 25.15 3.09 2.25
C HIS A 128 25.36 2.45 0.87
N GLY A 129 25.09 3.21 -0.19
CA GLY A 129 25.20 2.78 -1.59
C GLY A 129 24.03 1.94 -2.09
N ILE A 130 22.97 1.76 -1.32
CA ILE A 130 21.79 1.00 -1.71
C ILE A 130 20.83 1.88 -2.53
N PRO A 131 20.44 1.46 -3.75
CA PRO A 131 19.42 2.15 -4.55
C PRO A 131 18.02 1.99 -3.94
N VAL A 132 17.36 3.13 -3.67
CA VAL A 132 16.03 3.22 -3.07
C VAL A 132 15.12 4.05 -3.96
N LEU A 133 13.89 3.59 -4.20
CA LEU A 133 12.83 4.35 -4.86
C LEU A 133 11.92 5.00 -3.82
N ILE A 134 11.39 6.18 -4.14
CA ILE A 134 10.44 6.88 -3.28
C ILE A 134 9.20 7.32 -4.07
N LYS A 135 8.04 7.33 -3.42
CA LYS A 135 6.77 7.72 -4.05
C LYS A 135 6.80 9.18 -4.51
N ASP A 136 6.16 9.48 -5.64
CA ASP A 136 6.17 10.82 -6.28
C ASP A 136 5.40 11.91 -5.51
N ASN A 137 4.97 11.64 -4.29
CA ASN A 137 4.47 12.65 -3.36
C ASN A 137 5.47 12.99 -2.25
N ILE A 138 6.71 12.48 -2.30
CA ILE A 138 7.78 12.73 -1.32
C ILE A 138 8.80 13.69 -1.94
N ASP A 139 8.96 14.86 -1.36
CA ASP A 139 9.80 15.93 -1.88
C ASP A 139 11.29 15.59 -1.90
N THR A 140 11.94 15.98 -3.01
CA THR A 140 13.41 15.96 -3.15
C THR A 140 13.90 17.30 -3.73
N ALA A 141 14.89 17.91 -3.08
CA ALA A 141 15.52 19.14 -3.54
C ALA A 141 16.66 18.82 -4.53
N ASP A 142 16.31 18.20 -5.64
CA ASP A 142 17.22 17.83 -6.71
C ASP A 142 16.59 18.08 -8.10
N ARG A 143 17.07 17.41 -9.14
CA ARG A 143 16.53 17.61 -10.49
C ARG A 143 15.22 16.88 -10.78
N MET A 144 14.81 15.99 -9.88
CA MET A 144 13.52 15.29 -10.02
C MET A 144 12.36 16.21 -9.62
N GLN A 145 11.17 15.84 -10.08
CA GLN A 145 9.93 16.49 -9.71
C GLN A 145 9.23 15.75 -8.57
N THR A 146 8.31 16.41 -7.91
CA THR A 146 7.35 15.80 -6.97
C THR A 146 5.97 16.34 -7.33
N THR A 147 5.11 15.46 -7.84
CA THR A 147 3.89 15.87 -8.51
C THR A 147 2.61 15.18 -8.00
N ALA A 148 2.72 14.21 -7.08
CA ALA A 148 1.59 13.33 -6.74
C ALA A 148 0.94 12.69 -7.99
N GLY A 149 1.71 12.50 -9.07
CA GLY A 149 1.24 11.96 -10.34
C GLY A 149 0.42 12.93 -11.21
N SER A 150 0.17 14.16 -10.77
CA SER A 150 -0.63 15.14 -11.50
C SER A 150 0.22 16.03 -12.40
N LEU A 151 -0.35 16.43 -13.54
CA LEU A 151 0.24 17.44 -14.43
C LEU A 151 0.21 18.85 -13.81
N ALA A 152 -0.63 19.09 -12.81
CA ALA A 152 -0.75 20.39 -12.14
C ALA A 152 0.54 20.86 -11.45
N LEU A 153 1.39 19.91 -11.03
CA LEU A 153 2.67 20.21 -10.38
C LEU A 153 3.90 19.99 -11.28
N VAL A 154 3.70 19.59 -12.54
CA VAL A 154 4.80 19.44 -13.51
C VAL A 154 5.47 20.78 -13.76
N GLY A 155 6.81 20.78 -13.74
CA GLY A 155 7.63 22.00 -13.91
C GLY A 155 8.00 22.68 -12.60
N SER A 156 7.29 22.41 -11.48
CA SER A 156 7.67 22.87 -10.15
C SER A 156 8.55 21.85 -9.43
N ARG A 157 9.57 22.31 -8.71
CA ARG A 157 10.45 21.47 -7.90
C ARG A 157 10.47 21.91 -6.45
N PRO A 158 10.48 20.98 -5.49
CA PRO A 158 10.64 21.35 -4.08
C PRO A 158 11.96 22.09 -3.82
N ALA A 159 11.90 23.15 -3.03
CA ALA A 159 13.11 23.88 -2.64
C ALA A 159 13.91 23.18 -1.54
N LYS A 160 13.32 22.20 -0.86
CA LYS A 160 13.91 21.44 0.26
C LYS A 160 13.56 19.97 0.14
N ASP A 161 14.47 19.11 0.61
CA ASP A 161 14.16 17.69 0.83
C ASP A 161 13.06 17.52 1.89
N SER A 162 12.19 16.55 1.68
CA SER A 162 11.39 15.99 2.76
C SER A 162 12.31 15.41 3.84
N PHE A 163 11.77 15.23 5.04
CA PHE A 163 12.52 14.51 6.08
C PHE A 163 12.94 13.11 5.63
N VAL A 164 12.07 12.41 4.92
CA VAL A 164 12.35 11.09 4.34
C VAL A 164 13.56 11.13 3.40
N ALA A 165 13.58 12.06 2.44
CA ALA A 165 14.68 12.19 1.49
C ALA A 165 15.99 12.58 2.20
N GLN A 166 15.92 13.52 3.16
CA GLN A 166 17.05 13.90 4.00
C GLN A 166 17.63 12.69 4.74
N LYS A 167 16.78 11.90 5.42
CA LYS A 167 17.20 10.71 6.18
C LYS A 167 17.82 9.63 5.30
N LEU A 168 17.29 9.41 4.10
CA LEU A 168 17.87 8.49 3.12
C LEU A 168 19.27 8.94 2.68
N ARG A 169 19.45 10.24 2.39
CA ARG A 169 20.76 10.80 2.03
C ARG A 169 21.75 10.72 3.19
N GLU A 170 21.33 11.00 4.42
CA GLU A 170 22.14 10.84 5.64
C GLU A 170 22.60 9.39 5.82
N ALA A 171 21.74 8.42 5.57
CA ALA A 171 22.06 7.00 5.60
C ALA A 171 22.97 6.54 4.44
N GLY A 172 23.25 7.42 3.47
CA GLY A 172 24.05 7.11 2.29
C GLY A 172 23.30 6.27 1.24
N ALA A 173 21.97 6.27 1.25
CA ALA A 173 21.18 5.63 0.20
C ALA A 173 21.28 6.42 -1.12
N VAL A 174 21.18 5.73 -2.24
CA VAL A 174 21.01 6.34 -3.57
C VAL A 174 19.53 6.46 -3.85
N ILE A 175 18.96 7.66 -3.81
CA ILE A 175 17.59 7.89 -4.28
C ILE A 175 17.59 7.69 -5.79
N LEU A 176 17.13 6.52 -6.21
CA LEU A 176 17.19 6.05 -7.60
C LEU A 176 16.18 6.73 -8.51
N GLY A 177 15.04 7.15 -7.94
CA GLY A 177 13.95 7.77 -8.69
C GLY A 177 12.67 7.90 -7.90
N LYS A 178 11.63 8.33 -8.60
CA LYS A 178 10.26 8.45 -8.11
C LYS A 178 9.39 7.32 -8.63
N THR A 179 8.56 6.75 -7.78
CA THR A 179 7.58 5.74 -8.20
C THR A 179 6.24 6.38 -8.54
N ASN A 180 5.58 5.82 -9.56
CA ASN A 180 4.20 6.18 -9.87
C ASN A 180 3.26 5.82 -8.70
N LEU A 181 2.08 6.43 -8.69
CA LEU A 181 1.11 6.28 -7.60
C LEU A 181 -0.31 6.44 -8.18
N SER A 182 -1.31 6.08 -7.39
CA SER A 182 -2.66 6.55 -7.67
C SER A 182 -2.64 8.07 -7.50
N GLU A 183 -3.09 8.80 -8.50
CA GLU A 183 -3.00 10.26 -8.54
C GLU A 183 -3.57 10.91 -7.27
N TRP A 184 -2.84 11.91 -6.73
CA TRP A 184 -3.17 12.55 -5.45
C TRP A 184 -3.40 11.57 -4.30
N ALA A 185 -2.62 10.48 -4.29
CA ALA A 185 -2.74 9.40 -3.31
C ALA A 185 -4.17 8.81 -3.23
N ASN A 186 -4.88 8.78 -4.36
CA ASN A 186 -6.22 8.20 -4.56
C ASN A 186 -7.40 9.03 -4.00
N ILE A 187 -7.16 10.24 -3.48
CA ILE A 187 -8.20 11.06 -2.82
C ILE A 187 -8.96 11.98 -3.78
N ARG A 188 -8.66 12.00 -5.08
CA ARG A 188 -9.33 12.92 -6.03
C ARG A 188 -10.79 12.56 -6.27
N SER A 189 -11.12 11.28 -6.38
CA SER A 189 -12.46 10.82 -6.74
C SER A 189 -12.84 9.53 -6.05
N SER A 190 -14.13 9.36 -5.77
CA SER A 190 -14.72 8.11 -5.29
C SER A 190 -14.69 6.97 -6.34
N HIS A 191 -14.33 7.27 -7.60
CA HIS A 191 -14.17 6.33 -8.72
C HIS A 191 -12.70 6.25 -9.19
N SER A 192 -11.76 6.64 -8.36
CA SER A 192 -10.33 6.54 -8.68
C SER A 192 -9.93 5.11 -9.03
N VAL A 193 -8.95 5.00 -9.94
CA VAL A 193 -8.32 3.72 -10.29
C VAL A 193 -6.93 3.69 -9.69
N SER A 194 -6.69 2.75 -8.77
CA SER A 194 -5.38 2.59 -8.14
C SER A 194 -4.30 2.31 -9.18
N GLY A 195 -3.15 2.96 -9.02
CA GLY A 195 -2.01 2.86 -9.92
C GLY A 195 -2.07 3.74 -11.16
N TRP A 196 -3.18 4.46 -11.41
CA TRP A 196 -3.25 5.41 -12.51
C TRP A 196 -2.95 6.85 -12.04
N SER A 197 -2.21 7.58 -12.86
CA SER A 197 -1.98 9.03 -12.69
C SER A 197 -1.89 9.74 -14.04
N GLY A 198 -2.27 11.02 -14.09
CA GLY A 198 -2.24 11.85 -15.31
C GLY A 198 -0.83 12.01 -15.87
N ARG A 199 0.20 12.09 -15.00
CA ARG A 199 1.59 12.19 -15.40
C ARG A 199 2.21 10.83 -15.76
N GLY A 200 1.95 9.79 -14.96
CA GLY A 200 2.64 8.50 -15.04
C GLY A 200 1.89 7.42 -15.81
N GLY A 201 0.59 7.63 -16.13
CA GLY A 201 -0.23 6.55 -16.68
C GLY A 201 -0.51 5.44 -15.66
N LEU A 202 -0.77 4.22 -16.14
CA LEU A 202 -1.19 3.09 -15.32
C LEU A 202 -0.02 2.19 -14.93
N THR A 203 0.19 1.98 -13.64
CA THR A 203 1.06 0.93 -13.08
C THR A 203 0.34 -0.42 -13.10
N ARG A 204 1.03 -1.47 -13.49
CA ARG A 204 0.52 -2.84 -13.57
C ARG A 204 1.05 -3.71 -12.45
N ASN A 205 0.28 -4.72 -12.07
CA ASN A 205 0.75 -5.72 -11.10
C ASN A 205 1.75 -6.68 -11.76
N PRO A 206 2.99 -6.85 -11.23
CA PRO A 206 4.00 -7.69 -11.85
C PRO A 206 3.70 -9.20 -11.77
N TYR A 207 2.76 -9.64 -10.93
CA TYR A 207 2.31 -11.05 -10.92
C TYR A 207 1.38 -11.37 -12.07
N ALA A 208 0.47 -10.43 -12.42
CA ALA A 208 -0.41 -10.53 -13.57
C ALA A 208 -0.68 -9.13 -14.11
N LEU A 209 -0.27 -8.88 -15.35
CA LEU A 209 -0.22 -7.54 -15.95
C LEU A 209 -1.61 -6.93 -16.25
N ASP A 210 -2.67 -7.75 -16.19
CA ASP A 210 -4.07 -7.33 -16.28
C ASP A 210 -4.69 -6.96 -14.92
N ARG A 211 -3.90 -7.08 -13.83
CA ARG A 211 -4.36 -6.85 -12.46
C ARG A 211 -3.88 -5.53 -11.90
N ASN A 212 -4.69 -5.01 -10.98
CA ASN A 212 -4.39 -3.78 -10.26
C ASN A 212 -3.30 -4.03 -9.20
N PRO A 213 -2.27 -3.16 -9.07
CA PRO A 213 -1.25 -3.30 -8.03
C PRO A 213 -1.72 -2.82 -6.64
N CYS A 214 -2.98 -2.42 -6.47
CA CYS A 214 -3.50 -1.61 -5.37
C CYS A 214 -2.76 -0.26 -5.27
N GLY A 215 -3.16 0.57 -4.33
CA GLY A 215 -2.59 1.90 -4.16
C GLY A 215 -2.81 2.44 -2.74
N SER A 216 -2.43 3.67 -2.56
CA SER A 216 -1.90 4.60 -3.57
C SER A 216 -0.39 4.48 -3.84
N SER A 217 0.40 3.72 -3.04
CA SER A 217 1.84 3.50 -3.30
C SER A 217 2.08 2.38 -4.33
N SER A 218 1.32 2.41 -5.43
CA SER A 218 1.26 1.37 -6.47
C SER A 218 2.62 1.06 -7.09
N GLY A 219 3.33 2.10 -7.52
CA GLY A 219 4.65 1.95 -8.10
C GLY A 219 5.70 1.48 -7.08
N SER A 220 5.63 1.94 -5.82
CA SER A 220 6.55 1.48 -4.77
C SER A 220 6.39 -0.01 -4.52
N GLY A 221 5.14 -0.51 -4.46
CA GLY A 221 4.83 -1.93 -4.33
C GLY A 221 5.32 -2.75 -5.53
N ALA A 222 4.90 -2.34 -6.73
CA ALA A 222 5.22 -3.06 -7.97
C ALA A 222 6.73 -3.06 -8.27
N ALA A 223 7.43 -1.92 -8.11
CA ALA A 223 8.88 -1.83 -8.32
C ALA A 223 9.67 -2.72 -7.36
N THR A 224 9.29 -2.73 -6.07
CA THR A 224 9.94 -3.59 -5.06
C THR A 224 9.73 -5.06 -5.39
N ALA A 225 8.50 -5.44 -5.74
CA ALA A 225 8.15 -6.82 -6.12
C ALA A 225 8.91 -7.28 -7.37
N ALA A 226 9.06 -6.39 -8.36
CA ALA A 226 9.71 -6.66 -9.64
C ALA A 226 11.25 -6.52 -9.60
N ASN A 227 11.85 -6.37 -8.42
CA ASN A 227 13.31 -6.22 -8.25
C ASN A 227 13.89 -5.03 -9.04
N LEU A 228 13.21 -3.86 -9.03
CA LEU A 228 13.70 -2.63 -9.67
C LEU A 228 14.50 -1.73 -8.71
N CYS A 229 14.57 -2.10 -7.45
CA CYS A 229 15.30 -1.39 -6.40
C CYS A 229 15.65 -2.33 -5.24
N GLY A 230 16.52 -1.88 -4.35
CA GLY A 230 16.76 -2.56 -3.06
C GLY A 230 15.54 -2.47 -2.16
N LEU A 231 14.99 -1.27 -2.04
CA LEU A 231 13.88 -0.89 -1.14
C LEU A 231 13.04 0.20 -1.80
N ALA A 232 11.80 0.38 -1.33
CA ALA A 232 11.01 1.56 -1.66
C ALA A 232 10.35 2.18 -0.42
N VAL A 233 10.03 3.48 -0.53
CA VAL A 233 9.21 4.21 0.45
C VAL A 233 7.87 4.54 -0.18
N GLY A 234 6.80 4.15 0.49
CA GLY A 234 5.43 4.57 0.20
C GLY A 234 4.93 5.62 1.19
N THR A 235 3.69 6.03 1.03
CA THR A 235 2.96 6.84 2.03
C THR A 235 1.57 6.23 2.22
N GLU A 236 1.03 6.37 3.42
CA GLU A 236 -0.29 5.88 3.75
C GLU A 236 -1.07 6.89 4.57
N THR A 237 -2.31 7.10 4.17
CA THR A 237 -3.36 7.71 4.96
C THR A 237 -4.27 6.61 5.51
N ASP A 238 -4.80 5.74 4.64
CA ASP A 238 -5.46 4.48 4.96
C ASP A 238 -5.17 3.44 3.87
N GLY A 239 -4.47 2.35 4.22
CA GLY A 239 -4.18 1.21 3.36
C GLY A 239 -3.08 1.43 2.31
N SER A 240 -2.61 2.64 2.08
CA SER A 240 -1.79 2.98 0.91
C SER A 240 -0.33 2.48 0.93
N VAL A 241 0.14 1.83 2.00
CA VAL A 241 1.38 1.04 2.09
C VAL A 241 1.03 -0.43 2.18
N VAL A 242 0.13 -0.80 3.09
CA VAL A 242 -0.15 -2.21 3.37
C VAL A 242 -0.89 -2.89 2.22
N CYS A 243 -1.87 -2.23 1.57
CA CYS A 243 -2.59 -2.82 0.44
C CYS A 243 -1.69 -3.07 -0.77
N PRO A 244 -0.92 -2.09 -1.33
CA PRO A 244 -0.01 -2.38 -2.43
C PRO A 244 1.11 -3.36 -2.02
N SER A 245 1.52 -3.41 -0.76
CA SER A 245 2.45 -4.45 -0.28
C SER A 245 1.84 -5.84 -0.35
N SER A 246 0.61 -6.02 0.10
CA SER A 246 -0.14 -7.28 0.00
C SER A 246 -0.33 -7.71 -1.45
N ALA A 247 -0.87 -6.82 -2.30
CA ALA A 247 -1.18 -7.10 -3.70
C ALA A 247 0.07 -7.40 -4.55
N ASN A 248 1.25 -6.96 -4.11
CA ASN A 248 2.53 -7.20 -4.77
C ASN A 248 3.43 -8.19 -4.00
N GLY A 249 2.91 -8.88 -2.99
CA GLY A 249 3.62 -9.96 -2.28
C GLY A 249 4.92 -9.53 -1.60
N ILE A 250 4.93 -8.36 -0.97
CA ILE A 250 6.06 -7.81 -0.21
C ILE A 250 5.67 -7.46 1.22
N ALA A 251 6.65 -7.20 2.08
CA ALA A 251 6.43 -6.66 3.41
C ALA A 251 6.26 -5.14 3.36
N GLY A 252 5.25 -4.62 4.07
CA GLY A 252 4.99 -3.19 4.21
C GLY A 252 4.75 -2.81 5.66
N ILE A 253 5.28 -1.68 6.08
CA ILE A 253 5.10 -1.15 7.43
C ILE A 253 4.45 0.22 7.35
N LYS A 254 3.22 0.35 7.87
CA LYS A 254 2.65 1.62 8.28
C LYS A 254 3.01 1.85 9.74
N PRO A 255 3.92 2.76 10.07
CA PRO A 255 4.31 2.98 11.45
C PRO A 255 3.28 3.79 12.23
N THR A 256 3.48 3.91 13.53
CA THR A 256 2.75 4.86 14.37
C THR A 256 2.92 6.28 13.83
N LEU A 257 1.82 7.03 13.79
CA LEU A 257 1.83 8.45 13.41
C LEU A 257 2.85 9.23 14.25
N GLY A 258 3.72 9.96 13.56
CA GLY A 258 4.81 10.71 14.18
C GLY A 258 6.09 9.91 14.45
N LEU A 259 6.16 8.61 14.11
CA LEU A 259 7.43 7.88 14.12
C LEU A 259 8.33 8.31 12.94
N ILE A 260 7.73 8.57 11.79
CA ILE A 260 8.38 9.17 10.61
C ILE A 260 7.72 10.52 10.34
N SER A 261 8.53 11.55 10.10
CA SER A 261 8.02 12.88 9.80
C SER A 261 7.32 12.93 8.44
N ARG A 262 6.26 13.73 8.37
CA ARG A 262 5.50 14.05 7.15
C ARG A 262 6.01 15.29 6.42
N SER A 263 7.01 15.99 6.97
CA SER A 263 7.54 17.22 6.37
C SER A 263 8.02 16.99 4.93
N GLY A 264 7.46 17.74 3.98
CA GLY A 264 7.76 17.60 2.56
C GLY A 264 7.13 16.38 1.90
N ILE A 265 6.01 15.89 2.45
CA ILE A 265 5.13 14.92 1.79
C ILE A 265 3.86 15.66 1.38
N ILE A 266 3.44 15.51 0.13
CA ILE A 266 2.15 16.05 -0.34
C ILE A 266 1.04 15.36 0.46
N PRO A 267 0.23 16.13 1.22
CA PRO A 267 -0.66 15.56 2.23
C PRO A 267 -2.02 15.13 1.69
N ILE A 268 -2.67 14.24 2.42
CA ILE A 268 -4.13 14.09 2.46
C ILE A 268 -4.65 14.61 3.79
N ALA A 269 -4.15 14.06 4.91
CA ALA A 269 -4.69 14.35 6.24
C ALA A 269 -3.62 14.21 7.33
N HIS A 270 -3.35 15.29 8.05
CA HIS A 270 -2.34 15.29 9.10
C HIS A 270 -2.66 14.39 10.30
N SER A 271 -3.93 13.99 10.48
CA SER A 271 -4.32 13.06 11.54
C SER A 271 -3.98 11.59 11.26
N GLN A 272 -3.68 11.23 9.98
CA GLN A 272 -3.46 9.84 9.56
C GLN A 272 -2.18 9.63 8.74
N ASP A 273 -1.74 10.61 7.94
CA ASP A 273 -0.63 10.49 6.99
C ASP A 273 0.68 10.04 7.64
N THR A 274 1.35 9.08 7.00
CA THR A 274 2.72 8.67 7.34
C THR A 274 3.45 8.14 6.10
N ALA A 275 4.79 8.22 6.10
CA ALA A 275 5.60 7.41 5.19
C ALA A 275 5.78 6.00 5.76
N GLY A 276 5.99 5.01 4.87
CA GLY A 276 6.18 3.63 5.29
C GLY A 276 7.17 2.86 4.42
N PRO A 277 8.03 2.03 5.06
CA PRO A 277 8.92 1.09 4.39
C PRO A 277 8.16 0.03 3.59
N MET A 278 8.65 -0.26 2.37
CA MET A 278 8.19 -1.33 1.51
C MET A 278 9.40 -2.14 1.01
N ALA A 279 9.45 -3.43 1.34
CA ALA A 279 10.61 -4.28 1.08
C ALA A 279 10.20 -5.73 0.79
N ARG A 280 11.10 -6.50 0.18
CA ARG A 280 10.86 -7.94 -0.08
C ARG A 280 10.87 -8.78 1.19
N THR A 281 11.55 -8.31 2.26
CA THR A 281 11.63 -8.99 3.55
C THR A 281 11.29 -8.06 4.70
N VAL A 282 10.79 -8.63 5.81
CA VAL A 282 10.53 -7.88 7.07
C VAL A 282 11.83 -7.28 7.61
N ARG A 283 12.97 -7.98 7.47
CA ARG A 283 14.28 -7.47 7.90
C ARG A 283 14.66 -6.20 7.14
N ASP A 284 14.52 -6.20 5.83
CA ASP A 284 14.88 -5.05 5.01
C ASP A 284 13.92 -3.87 5.26
N ALA A 285 12.63 -4.14 5.50
CA ALA A 285 11.67 -3.13 5.92
C ALA A 285 12.05 -2.51 7.28
N ALA A 286 12.51 -3.31 8.25
CA ALA A 286 12.98 -2.82 9.55
C ALA A 286 14.27 -1.99 9.43
N ILE A 287 15.20 -2.36 8.54
CA ILE A 287 16.40 -1.56 8.23
C ILE A 287 15.99 -0.19 7.68
N LEU A 288 15.02 -0.16 6.77
CA LEU A 288 14.53 1.10 6.22
C LEU A 288 13.79 1.93 7.28
N LEU A 289 12.99 1.30 8.15
CA LEU A 289 12.34 1.97 9.27
C LEU A 289 13.36 2.66 10.20
N ASN A 290 14.46 2.00 10.53
CA ASN A 290 15.55 2.60 11.32
C ASN A 290 16.09 3.89 10.69
N ALA A 291 16.26 3.88 9.37
CA ALA A 291 16.79 5.03 8.66
C ALA A 291 15.81 6.21 8.63
N LEU A 292 14.50 5.94 8.59
CA LEU A 292 13.46 6.96 8.42
C LEU A 292 12.91 7.50 9.74
N ALA A 293 12.98 6.73 10.83
CA ALA A 293 12.45 7.13 12.13
C ALA A 293 13.25 8.30 12.74
N GLY A 294 12.53 9.20 13.42
CA GLY A 294 13.18 10.28 14.18
C GLY A 294 12.33 11.55 14.33
N ALA A 295 12.76 12.37 15.28
CA ALA A 295 12.12 13.66 15.52
C ALA A 295 12.50 14.68 14.45
N ASP A 296 11.52 15.44 14.00
CA ASP A 296 11.68 16.56 13.04
C ASP A 296 10.95 17.80 13.60
N PRO A 297 11.65 18.90 13.88
CA PRO A 297 11.01 20.12 14.40
C PRO A 297 10.00 20.73 13.42
N ARG A 298 10.02 20.35 12.14
CA ARG A 298 9.06 20.79 11.13
C ARG A 298 7.73 20.05 11.19
N ASP A 299 7.67 18.91 11.90
CA ASP A 299 6.45 18.11 12.10
C ASP A 299 6.22 17.82 13.58
N SER A 300 5.29 18.56 14.18
CA SER A 300 4.98 18.47 15.62
C SER A 300 4.53 17.08 16.08
N ALA A 301 3.95 16.26 15.17
CA ALA A 301 3.55 14.89 15.52
C ALA A 301 4.74 14.03 15.95
N THR A 302 5.95 14.33 15.43
CA THR A 302 7.15 13.57 15.77
C THR A 302 7.60 13.75 17.22
N THR A 303 7.13 14.78 17.92
CA THR A 303 7.45 14.97 19.34
C THR A 303 6.90 13.83 20.22
N ALA A 304 5.81 13.19 19.78
CA ALA A 304 5.23 12.05 20.48
C ALA A 304 6.11 10.78 20.45
N SER A 305 7.09 10.71 19.54
CA SER A 305 8.03 9.59 19.44
C SER A 305 9.18 9.65 20.45
N ALA A 306 9.36 10.78 21.13
CA ALA A 306 10.45 10.97 22.09
C ALA A 306 10.37 9.94 23.22
N GLY A 307 11.44 9.17 23.41
CA GLY A 307 11.52 8.08 24.40
C GLY A 307 10.73 6.82 24.05
N LYS A 308 10.02 6.80 22.90
CA LYS A 308 9.21 5.65 22.44
C LYS A 308 9.78 5.01 21.18
N ALA A 309 10.41 5.80 20.32
CA ALA A 309 11.11 5.27 19.15
C ALA A 309 12.29 4.39 19.57
N ALA A 310 12.38 3.19 18.99
CA ALA A 310 13.52 2.31 19.24
C ALA A 310 14.76 2.84 18.50
N ALA A 311 15.92 2.68 19.12
CA ALA A 311 17.20 3.05 18.50
C ALA A 311 17.55 2.13 17.32
N ASP A 312 17.07 0.88 17.35
CA ASP A 312 17.27 -0.11 16.29
C ASP A 312 16.11 -1.12 16.30
N TYR A 313 15.28 -1.08 15.25
CA TYR A 313 14.15 -1.98 15.08
C TYR A 313 14.57 -3.39 14.66
N THR A 314 15.77 -3.58 14.09
CA THR A 314 16.25 -4.90 13.68
C THR A 314 16.56 -5.82 14.86
N ARG A 315 16.78 -5.27 16.04
CA ARG A 315 17.00 -6.05 17.29
C ARG A 315 15.79 -6.87 17.74
N PHE A 316 14.60 -6.53 17.24
CA PHE A 316 13.35 -7.24 17.57
C PHE A 316 13.02 -8.38 16.62
N LEU A 317 13.84 -8.62 15.59
CA LEU A 317 13.65 -9.67 14.60
C LEU A 317 14.03 -11.03 15.18
N ASP A 318 13.04 -11.74 15.70
CA ASP A 318 13.18 -13.06 16.31
C ASP A 318 12.53 -14.12 15.42
N PRO A 319 13.28 -15.12 14.88
CA PRO A 319 12.68 -16.18 14.07
C PRO A 319 11.67 -17.04 14.85
N ASN A 320 11.73 -17.01 16.19
CA ASN A 320 10.74 -17.66 17.07
C ASN A 320 9.69 -16.66 17.61
N GLY A 321 9.53 -15.52 16.96
CA GLY A 321 8.68 -14.40 17.42
C GLY A 321 7.21 -14.73 17.62
N LEU A 322 6.72 -15.81 17.03
CA LEU A 322 5.36 -16.32 17.24
C LEU A 322 5.18 -17.09 18.54
N ARG A 323 6.26 -17.65 19.11
CA ARG A 323 6.17 -18.48 20.32
C ARG A 323 5.68 -17.67 21.51
N GLY A 324 4.51 -18.06 22.04
CA GLY A 324 3.85 -17.42 23.17
C GLY A 324 3.17 -16.09 22.83
N ALA A 325 3.27 -15.59 21.60
CA ALA A 325 2.56 -14.39 21.17
C ALA A 325 1.05 -14.61 21.22
N ARG A 326 0.33 -13.67 21.86
CA ARG A 326 -1.13 -13.69 21.96
C ARG A 326 -1.71 -12.79 20.86
N ILE A 327 -2.34 -13.40 19.88
CA ILE A 327 -2.81 -12.73 18.66
C ILE A 327 -4.33 -12.85 18.57
N GLY A 328 -5.01 -11.70 18.51
CA GLY A 328 -6.46 -11.64 18.30
C GLY A 328 -6.80 -11.80 16.83
N VAL A 329 -7.79 -12.60 16.52
CA VAL A 329 -8.30 -12.80 15.15
C VAL A 329 -9.54 -11.94 14.94
N ALA A 330 -9.41 -10.87 14.16
CA ALA A 330 -10.49 -9.91 13.90
C ALA A 330 -11.41 -10.42 12.78
N ARG A 331 -12.38 -11.28 13.14
CA ARG A 331 -13.26 -11.97 12.20
C ARG A 331 -14.17 -11.08 11.37
N LYS A 332 -14.46 -9.86 11.82
CA LYS A 332 -15.25 -8.90 11.04
C LYS A 332 -14.58 -8.46 9.74
N TYR A 333 -13.26 -8.63 9.61
CA TYR A 333 -12.51 -8.39 8.37
C TYR A 333 -12.48 -9.59 7.42
N PHE A 334 -13.13 -10.71 7.76
CA PHE A 334 -13.23 -11.92 6.95
C PHE A 334 -14.58 -11.97 6.21
N GLY A 335 -14.81 -13.04 5.45
CA GLY A 335 -16.10 -13.33 4.81
C GLY A 335 -16.34 -12.63 3.47
N PHE A 336 -15.40 -11.82 2.99
CA PHE A 336 -15.51 -11.20 1.67
C PHE A 336 -15.05 -12.13 0.52
N SER A 337 -14.30 -13.19 0.84
CA SER A 337 -13.81 -14.18 -0.12
C SER A 337 -13.50 -15.51 0.54
N ASP A 338 -14.21 -16.58 0.13
CA ASP A 338 -13.99 -17.94 0.66
C ASP A 338 -12.53 -18.40 0.47
N SER A 339 -11.89 -18.02 -0.64
CA SER A 339 -10.50 -18.38 -0.90
C SER A 339 -9.52 -17.68 0.03
N VAL A 340 -9.80 -16.42 0.40
CA VAL A 340 -8.99 -15.69 1.40
C VAL A 340 -9.20 -16.29 2.78
N ASP A 341 -10.43 -16.62 3.15
CA ASP A 341 -10.74 -17.24 4.45
C ASP A 341 -10.08 -18.62 4.60
N ALA A 342 -10.05 -19.41 3.52
CA ALA A 342 -9.35 -20.69 3.49
C ALA A 342 -7.82 -20.51 3.63
N LEU A 343 -7.23 -19.51 2.94
CA LEU A 343 -5.82 -19.18 3.09
C LEU A 343 -5.51 -18.74 4.52
N MET A 344 -6.31 -17.83 5.08
CA MET A 344 -6.14 -17.36 6.47
C MET A 344 -6.30 -18.48 7.49
N SER A 345 -7.14 -19.48 7.23
CA SER A 345 -7.22 -20.67 8.08
C SER A 345 -5.90 -21.43 8.10
N THR A 346 -5.24 -21.60 6.96
CA THR A 346 -3.88 -22.19 6.88
C THR A 346 -2.84 -21.35 7.61
N VAL A 347 -2.92 -20.03 7.48
CA VAL A 347 -2.05 -19.05 8.19
C VAL A 347 -2.20 -19.22 9.70
N MET A 348 -3.43 -19.30 10.22
CA MET A 348 -3.70 -19.46 11.64
C MET A 348 -3.18 -20.80 12.18
N GLU A 349 -3.33 -21.89 11.44
CA GLU A 349 -2.78 -23.19 11.83
C GLU A 349 -1.24 -23.15 11.89
N GLU A 350 -0.60 -22.48 10.92
CA GLU A 350 0.85 -22.29 10.97
C GLU A 350 1.28 -21.47 12.20
N MET A 351 0.58 -20.37 12.52
CA MET A 351 0.88 -19.59 13.73
C MET A 351 0.77 -20.44 15.01
N LYS A 352 -0.29 -21.25 15.12
CA LYS A 352 -0.45 -22.17 16.25
C LYS A 352 0.69 -23.19 16.31
N ARG A 353 1.09 -23.76 15.16
CA ARG A 353 2.21 -24.71 15.06
C ARG A 353 3.54 -24.09 15.54
N GLN A 354 3.72 -22.80 15.33
CA GLN A 354 4.87 -22.02 15.81
C GLN A 354 4.73 -21.59 17.27
N GLY A 355 3.65 -21.94 17.94
CA GLY A 355 3.42 -21.70 19.36
C GLY A 355 2.72 -20.39 19.70
N ALA A 356 2.07 -19.74 18.74
CA ALA A 356 1.20 -18.59 19.01
C ALA A 356 -0.11 -19.02 19.69
N VAL A 357 -0.63 -18.15 20.56
CA VAL A 357 -1.94 -18.30 21.20
C VAL A 357 -2.93 -17.40 20.47
N LEU A 358 -3.83 -18.00 19.70
CA LEU A 358 -4.85 -17.25 18.98
C LEU A 358 -6.11 -17.08 19.85
N VAL A 359 -6.58 -15.84 19.95
CA VAL A 359 -7.88 -15.49 20.53
C VAL A 359 -8.85 -15.25 19.38
N ASP A 360 -9.80 -16.15 19.18
CA ASP A 360 -10.67 -16.21 18.01
C ASP A 360 -12.14 -16.48 18.42
N PRO A 361 -13.09 -15.56 18.18
CA PRO A 361 -12.91 -14.23 17.60
C PRO A 361 -12.37 -13.19 18.59
N ALA A 362 -11.70 -12.16 18.03
CA ALA A 362 -11.32 -10.95 18.75
C ALA A 362 -11.63 -9.74 17.86
N ASP A 363 -12.89 -9.35 17.87
CA ASP A 363 -13.42 -8.29 17.01
C ASP A 363 -13.46 -6.94 17.72
N LEU A 364 -13.15 -5.88 16.96
CA LEU A 364 -13.42 -4.51 17.41
C LEU A 364 -14.93 -4.30 17.50
N GLU A 365 -15.42 -3.89 18.67
CA GLU A 365 -16.84 -3.56 18.87
C GLU A 365 -17.25 -2.30 18.07
N THR A 366 -16.26 -1.47 17.73
CA THR A 366 -16.41 -0.22 16.97
C THR A 366 -16.19 -0.39 15.46
N TYR A 367 -15.97 -1.60 14.96
CA TYR A 367 -15.82 -1.89 13.52
C TYR A 367 -16.94 -1.22 12.69
N GLY A 368 -16.54 -0.43 11.68
CA GLY A 368 -17.46 0.27 10.78
C GLY A 368 -18.19 1.49 11.38
N LYS A 369 -17.90 1.87 12.64
CA LYS A 369 -18.59 2.99 13.29
C LYS A 369 -17.93 4.34 13.09
N PHE A 370 -16.71 4.37 12.56
CA PHE A 370 -15.95 5.61 12.32
C PHE A 370 -15.72 5.92 10.83
N ASP A 371 -16.25 5.11 9.92
CA ASP A 371 -16.03 5.27 8.47
C ASP A 371 -16.54 6.64 7.96
N ASP A 372 -17.75 7.05 8.37
CA ASP A 372 -18.30 8.35 7.97
C ASP A 372 -17.52 9.52 8.58
N SER A 373 -17.11 9.41 9.85
CA SER A 373 -16.34 10.45 10.54
C SER A 373 -14.91 10.52 10.02
N GLU A 374 -14.29 9.39 9.64
CA GLU A 374 -13.01 9.36 8.95
C GLU A 374 -13.07 10.15 7.64
N PHE A 375 -14.00 9.77 6.75
CA PHE A 375 -14.13 10.45 5.45
C PHE A 375 -14.36 11.95 5.62
N LEU A 376 -15.15 12.35 6.61
CA LEU A 376 -15.39 13.75 6.91
C LEU A 376 -14.09 14.47 7.32
N VAL A 377 -13.30 13.90 8.22
CA VAL A 377 -12.00 14.44 8.64
C VAL A 377 -11.06 14.59 7.46
N LEU A 378 -10.96 13.55 6.59
CA LEU A 378 -10.13 13.60 5.39
C LEU A 378 -10.50 14.77 4.47
N LEU A 379 -11.80 15.07 4.29
CA LEU A 379 -12.23 16.20 3.45
C LEU A 379 -11.78 17.55 4.02
N TYR A 380 -11.88 17.75 5.33
CA TYR A 380 -11.46 18.98 6.00
C TYR A 380 -9.95 19.18 5.94
N GLU A 381 -9.21 18.14 6.33
CA GLU A 381 -7.76 18.19 6.41
C GLU A 381 -7.13 18.30 5.02
N LEU A 382 -7.68 17.61 4.00
CA LEU A 382 -7.20 17.70 2.62
C LEU A 382 -7.13 19.16 2.13
N LYS A 383 -8.20 19.93 2.31
CA LYS A 383 -8.21 21.35 1.90
C LYS A 383 -7.17 22.17 2.63
N ALA A 384 -7.13 22.05 3.95
CA ALA A 384 -6.24 22.84 4.79
C ALA A 384 -4.78 22.51 4.55
N ASP A 385 -4.44 21.22 4.57
CA ASP A 385 -3.07 20.74 4.49
C ASP A 385 -2.49 20.89 3.09
N LEU A 386 -3.29 20.60 2.05
CA LEU A 386 -2.85 20.76 0.66
C LEU A 386 -2.60 22.23 0.32
N ASN A 387 -3.48 23.13 0.78
CA ASN A 387 -3.25 24.57 0.60
C ASN A 387 -1.97 25.04 1.33
N ALA A 388 -1.73 24.55 2.55
CA ALA A 388 -0.50 24.85 3.30
C ALA A 388 0.75 24.30 2.59
N TYR A 389 0.68 23.07 2.05
CA TYR A 389 1.77 22.50 1.26
C TYR A 389 2.04 23.33 -0.01
N LEU A 390 1.01 23.68 -0.78
CA LEU A 390 1.16 24.46 -2.02
C LEU A 390 1.76 25.85 -1.78
N ALA A 391 1.51 26.46 -0.62
CA ALA A 391 2.15 27.70 -0.22
C ALA A 391 3.69 27.58 -0.11
N THR A 392 4.23 26.37 0.06
CA THR A 392 5.68 26.11 0.04
C THR A 392 6.26 25.97 -1.37
N ARG A 393 5.41 25.99 -2.40
CA ARG A 393 5.73 25.75 -3.82
C ARG A 393 5.44 27.01 -4.69
N PRO A 394 6.14 28.14 -4.49
CA PRO A 394 5.81 29.41 -5.15
C PRO A 394 5.89 29.35 -6.68
N ASP A 395 6.69 28.42 -7.23
CA ASP A 395 6.86 28.24 -8.67
C ASP A 395 5.84 27.25 -9.29
N ALA A 396 4.90 26.71 -8.50
CA ALA A 396 3.86 25.85 -9.02
C ALA A 396 2.81 26.65 -9.81
N ALA A 397 2.17 26.00 -10.79
CA ALA A 397 1.07 26.60 -11.54
C ALA A 397 -0.24 26.71 -10.76
N VAL A 398 -0.31 26.05 -9.60
CA VAL A 398 -1.48 25.96 -8.70
C VAL A 398 -1.05 26.25 -7.26
N HIS A 399 -1.85 26.99 -6.50
CA HIS A 399 -1.53 27.44 -5.15
C HIS A 399 -2.62 27.08 -4.12
N SER A 400 -3.68 26.41 -4.55
CA SER A 400 -4.79 25.95 -3.71
C SER A 400 -5.46 24.73 -4.29
N LEU A 401 -6.25 24.01 -3.48
CA LEU A 401 -7.14 22.93 -3.94
C LEU A 401 -8.09 23.43 -5.03
N LYS A 402 -8.60 24.65 -4.88
CA LYS A 402 -9.45 25.29 -5.90
C LYS A 402 -8.71 25.43 -7.23
N ASP A 403 -7.45 25.88 -7.22
CA ASP A 403 -6.68 26.02 -8.46
C ASP A 403 -6.44 24.67 -9.14
N ILE A 404 -6.24 23.60 -8.34
CA ILE A 404 -6.11 22.22 -8.86
C ILE A 404 -7.42 21.79 -9.53
N ILE A 405 -8.57 22.03 -8.90
CA ILE A 405 -9.89 21.71 -9.47
C ILE A 405 -10.06 22.42 -10.82
N GLU A 406 -9.72 23.71 -10.88
CA GLU A 406 -9.80 24.49 -12.13
C GLU A 406 -8.77 24.03 -13.17
N PHE A 407 -7.56 23.64 -12.75
CA PHE A 407 -6.54 23.09 -13.64
C PHE A 407 -7.04 21.78 -14.28
N ASN A 408 -7.59 20.86 -13.48
CA ASN A 408 -8.12 19.59 -13.95
C ASN A 408 -9.25 19.81 -14.97
N GLU A 409 -10.16 20.76 -14.73
CA GLU A 409 -11.23 21.09 -15.70
C GLU A 409 -10.66 21.62 -17.03
N ARG A 410 -9.65 22.49 -16.98
CA ARG A 410 -8.99 22.99 -18.20
C ARG A 410 -8.20 21.92 -18.95
N ASN A 411 -7.74 20.87 -18.26
CA ASN A 411 -6.93 19.78 -18.81
C ASN A 411 -7.66 18.43 -18.79
N ARG A 412 -8.99 18.46 -18.82
CA ARG A 412 -9.89 17.31 -18.61
C ARG A 412 -9.50 16.07 -19.41
N GLU A 413 -9.12 16.23 -20.68
CA GLU A 413 -8.73 15.12 -21.55
C GLU A 413 -7.50 14.32 -21.04
N LYS A 414 -6.61 14.98 -20.30
CA LYS A 414 -5.37 14.36 -19.78
C LYS A 414 -5.49 13.97 -18.29
N GLU A 415 -6.13 14.85 -17.50
CA GLU A 415 -6.25 14.66 -16.06
C GLU A 415 -7.46 13.82 -15.65
N MET A 416 -8.53 13.85 -16.43
CA MET A 416 -9.80 13.19 -16.10
C MET A 416 -10.33 12.29 -17.22
N PRO A 417 -9.50 11.50 -17.93
CA PRO A 417 -9.99 10.66 -19.04
C PRO A 417 -10.88 9.51 -18.56
N TYR A 418 -10.80 9.09 -17.30
CA TYR A 418 -11.50 7.92 -16.77
C TYR A 418 -12.45 8.26 -15.62
N PHE A 419 -12.05 9.15 -14.71
CA PHE A 419 -12.84 9.55 -13.53
C PHE A 419 -12.67 11.04 -13.24
N LEU A 420 -13.63 11.61 -12.52
CA LEU A 420 -13.69 13.04 -12.24
C LEU A 420 -12.99 13.38 -10.91
N GLN A 421 -13.46 14.42 -10.21
CA GLN A 421 -12.83 14.98 -9.01
C GLN A 421 -13.86 15.32 -7.91
N ASP A 422 -14.83 14.43 -7.71
CA ASP A 422 -15.95 14.67 -6.80
C ASP A 422 -15.53 14.85 -5.34
N ILE A 423 -14.46 14.16 -4.91
CA ILE A 423 -13.93 14.31 -3.54
C ILE A 423 -13.24 15.67 -3.39
N PHE A 424 -12.46 16.13 -4.36
CA PHE A 424 -11.86 17.46 -4.34
C PHE A 424 -12.91 18.56 -4.23
N ILE A 425 -14.01 18.45 -4.99
CA ILE A 425 -15.12 19.40 -4.91
C ILE A 425 -15.77 19.39 -3.52
N LYS A 426 -15.98 18.21 -2.91
CA LYS A 426 -16.50 18.07 -1.55
C LYS A 426 -15.55 18.68 -0.51
N ALA A 427 -14.24 18.45 -0.65
CA ALA A 427 -13.22 18.98 0.24
C ALA A 427 -13.13 20.52 0.14
N GLU A 428 -13.15 21.08 -1.10
CA GLU A 428 -13.12 22.53 -1.29
C GLU A 428 -14.31 23.26 -0.65
N ALA A 429 -15.45 22.60 -0.56
CA ALA A 429 -16.64 23.14 0.08
C ALA A 429 -16.59 23.14 1.62
N LYS A 430 -15.55 22.56 2.25
CA LYS A 430 -15.46 22.47 3.72
C LYS A 430 -15.01 23.77 4.37
N ASP A 431 -15.54 24.00 5.58
CA ASP A 431 -15.20 25.08 6.47
C ASP A 431 -13.78 24.93 7.08
N PRO A 432 -13.26 25.93 7.82
CA PRO A 432 -11.97 25.79 8.53
C PRO A 432 -11.97 24.65 9.57
N LEU A 433 -10.76 24.16 9.90
CA LEU A 433 -10.52 23.10 10.92
C LEU A 433 -11.00 23.47 12.34
N THR A 434 -11.45 24.69 12.56
CA THR A 434 -12.07 25.13 13.83
C THR A 434 -13.58 24.85 13.89
N SER A 435 -14.17 24.34 12.82
CA SER A 435 -15.61 24.04 12.79
C SER A 435 -15.96 22.90 13.74
N LYS A 436 -17.14 23.01 14.35
CA LYS A 436 -17.62 21.98 15.29
C LYS A 436 -17.78 20.61 14.61
N GLU A 437 -18.22 20.58 13.35
CA GLU A 437 -18.39 19.35 12.56
C GLU A 437 -17.08 18.57 12.48
N TYR A 438 -15.98 19.25 12.14
CA TYR A 438 -14.67 18.64 12.07
C TYR A 438 -14.16 18.15 13.42
N LEU A 439 -14.26 19.00 14.46
CA LEU A 439 -13.76 18.66 15.80
C LEU A 439 -14.51 17.46 16.40
N ASP A 440 -15.82 17.39 16.25
CA ASP A 440 -16.63 16.27 16.71
C ASP A 440 -16.28 14.97 15.94
N ALA A 441 -16.03 15.05 14.63
CA ALA A 441 -15.64 13.90 13.82
C ALA A 441 -14.25 13.38 14.19
N LEU A 442 -13.28 14.28 14.40
CA LEU A 442 -11.92 13.92 14.82
C LEU A 442 -11.92 13.27 16.22
N ASP A 443 -12.70 13.81 17.16
CA ASP A 443 -12.88 13.20 18.50
C ASP A 443 -13.51 11.80 18.39
N ALA A 444 -14.55 11.65 17.57
CA ALA A 444 -15.16 10.34 17.31
C ALA A 444 -14.17 9.35 16.71
N ASN A 445 -13.37 9.77 15.74
CA ASN A 445 -12.30 8.94 15.15
C ASN A 445 -11.35 8.43 16.22
N HIS A 446 -10.80 9.32 17.04
CA HIS A 446 -9.84 8.95 18.08
C HIS A 446 -10.47 8.05 19.14
N ARG A 447 -11.65 8.38 19.62
CA ARG A 447 -12.35 7.62 20.66
C ARG A 447 -12.69 6.21 20.18
N LEU A 448 -13.31 6.10 18.99
CA LEU A 448 -13.81 4.84 18.46
C LEU A 448 -12.69 3.91 17.95
N SER A 449 -11.60 4.46 17.40
CA SER A 449 -10.50 3.63 16.88
C SER A 449 -9.48 3.25 17.97
N ARG A 450 -9.23 4.13 18.95
CA ARG A 450 -8.24 3.94 20.03
C ARG A 450 -8.88 3.34 21.27
N ALA A 451 -9.36 4.19 22.20
CA ALA A 451 -9.80 3.79 23.54
C ALA A 451 -10.96 2.79 23.54
N GLU A 452 -11.95 2.95 22.68
CA GLU A 452 -13.08 2.02 22.53
C GLU A 452 -12.83 0.93 21.46
N GLY A 453 -11.78 1.08 20.65
CA GLY A 453 -11.39 0.18 19.56
C GLY A 453 -10.22 -0.71 19.90
N ILE A 454 -9.07 -0.41 19.30
CA ILE A 454 -7.86 -1.25 19.38
C ILE A 454 -7.39 -1.43 20.82
N ASP A 455 -7.32 -0.35 21.63
CA ASP A 455 -6.83 -0.42 23.01
C ASP A 455 -7.74 -1.29 23.88
N ALA A 456 -9.07 -1.08 23.80
CA ALA A 456 -10.03 -1.88 24.55
C ALA A 456 -9.96 -3.37 24.19
N LEU A 457 -9.82 -3.69 22.90
CA LEU A 457 -9.70 -5.07 22.44
C LEU A 457 -8.42 -5.72 22.95
N MET A 458 -7.28 -5.02 22.82
CA MET A 458 -6.00 -5.53 23.29
C MET A 458 -5.96 -5.72 24.80
N ASP A 459 -6.55 -4.82 25.58
CA ASP A 459 -6.65 -4.94 27.03
C ASP A 459 -7.56 -6.09 27.46
N LYS A 460 -8.74 -6.21 26.84
CA LYS A 460 -9.74 -7.26 27.15
C LYS A 460 -9.16 -8.67 27.06
N PHE A 461 -8.30 -8.92 26.07
CA PHE A 461 -7.75 -10.23 25.79
C PHE A 461 -6.24 -10.35 26.04
N HIS A 462 -5.59 -9.30 26.53
CA HIS A 462 -4.14 -9.21 26.75
C HIS A 462 -3.35 -9.57 25.49
N LEU A 463 -3.67 -8.92 24.37
CA LEU A 463 -3.10 -9.22 23.07
C LEU A 463 -1.75 -8.50 22.84
N ASP A 464 -0.85 -9.19 22.15
CA ASP A 464 0.39 -8.60 21.60
C ASP A 464 0.16 -7.97 20.23
N ALA A 465 -0.80 -8.51 19.46
CA ALA A 465 -1.21 -8.03 18.14
C ALA A 465 -2.63 -8.47 17.81
N ILE A 466 -3.23 -7.78 16.84
CA ILE A 466 -4.47 -8.17 16.15
C ILE A 466 -4.08 -8.60 14.74
N MET A 467 -4.66 -9.70 14.23
CA MET A 467 -4.45 -10.15 12.86
C MET A 467 -5.74 -10.12 12.04
N ALA A 468 -5.58 -9.81 10.75
CA ALA A 468 -6.64 -9.90 9.75
C ALA A 468 -6.04 -10.14 8.36
N PRO A 469 -6.81 -10.60 7.34
CA PRO A 469 -6.35 -10.52 5.97
C PRO A 469 -6.09 -9.05 5.59
N THR A 470 -4.94 -8.74 4.99
CA THR A 470 -4.62 -7.35 4.59
C THR A 470 -5.63 -6.86 3.55
N GLY A 471 -6.03 -7.73 2.63
CA GLY A 471 -7.03 -7.43 1.61
C GLY A 471 -7.32 -8.61 0.69
N SER A 472 -8.07 -8.34 -0.38
CA SER A 472 -8.33 -9.33 -1.43
C SER A 472 -7.10 -9.55 -2.33
N PRO A 473 -7.05 -10.68 -3.09
CA PRO A 473 -6.13 -10.77 -4.23
C PRO A 473 -6.36 -9.60 -5.20
N ALA A 474 -5.32 -9.24 -5.94
CA ALA A 474 -5.39 -8.17 -6.95
C ALA A 474 -6.57 -8.38 -7.92
N TRP A 475 -7.41 -7.35 -8.10
CA TRP A 475 -8.56 -7.34 -9.00
C TRP A 475 -8.16 -6.95 -10.43
N LEU A 476 -9.05 -7.19 -11.40
CA LEU A 476 -8.85 -6.70 -12.76
C LEU A 476 -8.81 -5.18 -12.77
N THR A 477 -7.86 -4.61 -13.49
CA THR A 477 -7.84 -3.17 -13.69
C THR A 477 -9.02 -2.75 -14.57
N ASP A 478 -9.86 -1.88 -14.05
CA ASP A 478 -11.04 -1.35 -14.77
C ASP A 478 -10.99 0.18 -14.75
N LEU A 479 -10.57 0.75 -15.88
CA LEU A 479 -10.45 2.21 -16.04
C LEU A 479 -11.80 2.92 -16.12
N ILE A 480 -12.90 2.19 -16.32
CA ILE A 480 -14.25 2.76 -16.50
C ILE A 480 -15.07 2.71 -15.22
N ASN A 481 -15.02 1.57 -14.51
CA ASN A 481 -15.85 1.39 -13.31
C ASN A 481 -15.08 1.63 -12.00
N GLY A 482 -13.75 1.79 -12.07
CA GLY A 482 -12.92 2.03 -10.89
C GLY A 482 -12.45 0.75 -10.20
N ASP A 483 -11.98 0.88 -8.98
CA ASP A 483 -11.44 -0.23 -8.21
C ASP A 483 -12.54 -1.18 -7.69
N HIS A 484 -12.24 -2.48 -7.71
CA HIS A 484 -13.13 -3.56 -7.24
C HIS A 484 -12.47 -4.38 -6.13
N SER A 485 -11.87 -3.73 -5.14
CA SER A 485 -11.28 -4.44 -3.99
C SER A 485 -12.36 -5.19 -3.20
N GLY A 486 -12.08 -6.44 -2.82
CA GLY A 486 -13.04 -7.29 -2.11
C GLY A 486 -13.11 -7.06 -0.60
N GLY A 487 -12.12 -6.37 -0.01
CA GLY A 487 -12.01 -6.13 1.43
C GLY A 487 -10.62 -5.66 1.84
N GLY A 488 -10.49 -5.19 3.08
CA GLY A 488 -9.22 -4.71 3.66
C GLY A 488 -9.34 -4.55 5.17
N SER A 489 -8.22 -4.42 5.87
CA SER A 489 -8.17 -4.30 7.34
C SER A 489 -7.37 -3.10 7.86
N SER A 490 -6.97 -2.17 7.00
CA SER A 490 -6.11 -1.03 7.35
C SER A 490 -6.81 0.02 8.20
N ASN A 491 -8.11 0.22 7.98
CA ASN A 491 -8.91 1.34 8.45
C ASN A 491 -8.77 1.63 9.96
N ALA A 492 -8.94 0.61 10.84
CA ALA A 492 -8.85 0.85 12.29
C ALA A 492 -7.47 1.37 12.73
N ALA A 493 -6.38 0.80 12.18
CA ALA A 493 -5.02 1.23 12.48
C ALA A 493 -4.70 2.60 11.84
N ALA A 494 -5.26 2.88 10.67
CA ALA A 494 -5.11 4.16 9.97
C ALA A 494 -5.72 5.29 10.77
N VAL A 495 -7.01 5.19 11.11
CA VAL A 495 -7.78 6.20 11.88
C VAL A 495 -7.22 6.40 13.28
N ALA A 496 -6.74 5.33 13.91
CA ALA A 496 -6.06 5.44 15.21
C ALA A 496 -4.68 6.11 15.12
N GLY A 497 -4.07 6.18 13.95
CA GLY A 497 -2.66 6.54 13.81
C GLY A 497 -1.73 5.49 14.42
N TYR A 498 -2.14 4.22 14.49
CA TYR A 498 -1.44 3.09 15.10
C TYR A 498 -0.73 2.24 14.03
N PRO A 499 0.29 1.44 14.39
CA PRO A 499 1.07 0.69 13.41
C PRO A 499 0.31 -0.50 12.85
N ASP A 500 0.57 -0.78 11.56
CA ASP A 500 0.15 -2.00 10.84
C ASP A 500 1.32 -2.52 10.01
N ILE A 501 1.58 -3.83 10.07
CA ILE A 501 2.60 -4.51 9.28
C ILE A 501 1.94 -5.62 8.48
N THR A 502 2.04 -5.54 7.15
CA THR A 502 1.62 -6.64 6.27
C THR A 502 2.81 -7.47 5.83
N VAL A 503 2.61 -8.78 5.76
CA VAL A 503 3.58 -9.74 5.20
C VAL A 503 2.87 -10.71 4.25
N PRO A 504 3.57 -11.26 3.23
CA PRO A 504 2.98 -12.26 2.34
C PRO A 504 2.48 -13.49 3.12
N ALA A 505 1.22 -13.83 2.95
CA ALA A 505 0.57 -14.98 3.58
C ALA A 505 0.49 -16.20 2.67
N GLY A 506 0.39 -15.98 1.35
CA GLY A 506 0.28 -17.03 0.35
C GLY A 506 -0.23 -16.50 -0.98
N PHE A 507 -0.78 -17.40 -1.80
CA PHE A 507 -1.22 -17.10 -3.16
C PHE A 507 -2.59 -17.69 -3.45
N ILE A 508 -3.40 -16.94 -4.20
CA ILE A 508 -4.69 -17.38 -4.74
C ILE A 508 -4.64 -17.18 -6.25
N ALA A 509 -4.76 -18.23 -7.04
CA ALA A 509 -4.64 -18.18 -8.50
C ALA A 509 -3.38 -17.45 -9.00
N GLY A 510 -2.24 -17.66 -8.33
CA GLY A 510 -0.97 -17.01 -8.66
C GLY A 510 -0.83 -15.56 -8.16
N LEU A 511 -1.85 -14.97 -7.55
CA LEU A 511 -1.85 -13.64 -7.00
C LEU A 511 -1.53 -13.67 -5.49
N PRO A 512 -0.60 -12.82 -5.00
CA PRO A 512 -0.27 -12.78 -3.59
C PRO A 512 -1.41 -12.19 -2.74
N VAL A 513 -1.48 -12.66 -1.50
CA VAL A 513 -2.34 -12.12 -0.44
C VAL A 513 -1.50 -11.97 0.81
N GLY A 514 -1.67 -10.85 1.53
CA GLY A 514 -1.00 -10.55 2.78
C GLY A 514 -1.85 -10.84 4.02
N VAL A 515 -1.16 -11.01 5.15
CA VAL A 515 -1.74 -10.95 6.48
C VAL A 515 -1.21 -9.70 7.18
N SER A 516 -2.10 -8.89 7.75
CA SER A 516 -1.80 -7.74 8.57
C SER A 516 -1.71 -8.11 10.04
N PHE A 517 -0.72 -7.51 10.71
CA PHE A 517 -0.57 -7.48 12.16
C PHE A 517 -0.57 -6.02 12.60
N PHE A 518 -1.58 -5.62 13.37
CA PHE A 518 -1.69 -4.27 13.87
C PHE A 518 -1.90 -4.26 15.40
N GLY A 519 -1.66 -3.12 16.03
CA GLY A 519 -1.75 -3.01 17.46
C GLY A 519 -1.79 -1.57 17.93
N ARG A 520 -1.57 -1.32 19.23
CA ARG A 520 -1.58 0.03 19.79
C ARG A 520 -0.37 0.86 19.37
N ALA A 521 -0.43 2.16 19.61
CA ALA A 521 0.66 3.07 19.30
C ALA A 521 2.00 2.57 19.89
N TRP A 522 3.07 2.68 19.10
CA TRP A 522 4.45 2.31 19.47
C TRP A 522 4.68 0.81 19.69
N SER A 523 3.80 -0.04 19.15
CA SER A 523 3.94 -1.49 19.21
C SER A 523 4.76 -2.09 18.05
N GLU A 524 5.42 -1.29 17.22
CA GLU A 524 6.29 -1.78 16.13
C GLU A 524 7.26 -2.88 16.59
N PRO A 525 7.90 -2.80 17.78
CA PRO A 525 8.77 -3.88 18.26
C PRO A 525 8.08 -5.24 18.36
N ALA A 526 6.86 -5.28 18.91
CA ALA A 526 6.09 -6.51 19.06
C ALA A 526 5.58 -7.01 17.71
N LEU A 527 5.07 -6.10 16.85
CA LEU A 527 4.58 -6.43 15.53
C LEU A 527 5.71 -6.94 14.61
N LEU A 528 6.89 -6.32 14.64
CA LEU A 528 8.07 -6.77 13.89
C LEU A 528 8.53 -8.16 14.32
N LYS A 529 8.52 -8.45 15.63
CA LYS A 529 8.83 -9.76 16.17
C LYS A 529 7.90 -10.84 15.63
N ILE A 530 6.59 -10.57 15.64
CA ILE A 530 5.55 -11.49 15.16
C ILE A 530 5.65 -11.64 13.64
N ALA A 531 5.70 -10.54 12.89
CA ALA A 531 5.77 -10.52 11.43
C ALA A 531 7.03 -11.25 10.92
N TYR A 532 8.18 -11.02 11.54
CA TYR A 532 9.42 -11.70 11.18
C TYR A 532 9.36 -13.20 11.51
N GLY A 533 8.86 -13.57 12.69
CA GLY A 533 8.67 -14.99 13.04
C GLY A 533 7.75 -15.71 12.06
N PHE A 534 6.67 -15.06 11.63
CA PHE A 534 5.74 -15.59 10.61
C PHE A 534 6.43 -15.72 9.24
N GLU A 535 7.13 -14.67 8.79
CA GLU A 535 7.89 -14.70 7.53
C GLU A 535 8.90 -15.85 7.51
N GLN A 536 9.67 -16.05 8.58
CA GLN A 536 10.68 -17.11 8.66
C GLN A 536 10.07 -18.51 8.66
N ALA A 537 8.90 -18.67 9.27
CA ALA A 537 8.18 -19.94 9.33
C ALA A 537 7.57 -20.32 7.97
N THR A 538 7.03 -19.34 7.24
CA THR A 538 6.26 -19.61 6.01
C THR A 538 7.05 -19.44 4.73
N LYS A 539 7.96 -18.45 4.67
CA LYS A 539 8.68 -18.03 3.46
C LYS A 539 7.74 -17.91 2.25
N ALA A 540 6.57 -17.31 2.50
CA ALA A 540 5.45 -17.33 1.57
C ALA A 540 5.71 -16.52 0.28
N ARG A 541 6.64 -15.53 0.30
CA ARG A 541 6.96 -14.75 -0.88
C ARG A 541 7.50 -15.63 -2.03
N LYS A 542 7.05 -15.32 -3.25
CA LYS A 542 7.60 -15.81 -4.51
C LYS A 542 7.79 -14.62 -5.45
N PRO A 543 8.87 -14.57 -6.27
CA PRO A 543 9.05 -13.50 -7.24
C PRO A 543 7.95 -13.52 -8.32
N PRO A 544 7.59 -12.36 -8.89
CA PRO A 544 6.63 -12.28 -9.98
C PRO A 544 7.17 -12.87 -11.28
N LYS A 545 6.24 -13.32 -12.16
CA LYS A 545 6.56 -13.91 -13.46
C LYS A 545 6.11 -13.04 -14.64
N PHE A 546 5.53 -11.87 -14.38
CA PHE A 546 5.00 -10.94 -15.38
C PHE A 546 3.99 -11.59 -16.33
N LEU A 547 3.10 -12.43 -15.81
CA LEU A 547 2.09 -13.12 -16.59
C LEU A 547 1.10 -12.13 -17.21
N SER A 548 0.57 -12.43 -18.40
CA SER A 548 -0.45 -11.60 -19.03
C SER A 548 -1.80 -11.60 -18.27
N GLY A 549 -2.03 -12.61 -17.41
CA GLY A 549 -3.23 -12.77 -16.58
C GLY A 549 -3.01 -13.83 -15.51
N VAL A 550 -4.04 -14.16 -14.74
CA VAL A 550 -3.97 -15.11 -13.63
C VAL A 550 -3.70 -16.55 -14.09
N GLU A 551 -2.99 -17.31 -13.26
CA GLU A 551 -2.88 -18.75 -13.42
C GLU A 551 -4.25 -19.39 -13.16
N THR A 552 -4.91 -19.90 -14.20
CA THR A 552 -6.13 -20.69 -14.02
C THR A 552 -5.75 -21.98 -13.28
N ALA A 553 -6.23 -22.13 -12.06
CA ALA A 553 -6.15 -23.42 -11.40
C ALA A 553 -6.85 -24.44 -12.30
N ARG A 554 -6.14 -25.50 -12.72
CA ARG A 554 -6.81 -26.70 -13.19
C ARG A 554 -7.63 -27.18 -11.98
N VAL A 555 -8.94 -26.98 -12.02
CA VAL A 555 -9.84 -27.68 -11.11
C VAL A 555 -9.64 -29.14 -11.44
N GLY A 556 -8.79 -29.79 -10.65
CA GLY A 556 -8.64 -31.24 -10.73
C GLY A 556 -10.02 -31.84 -10.49
N THR A 557 -10.60 -32.40 -11.52
CA THR A 557 -11.73 -33.30 -11.38
C THR A 557 -11.25 -34.54 -10.65
N GLY A 558 -11.06 -34.41 -9.32
CA GLY A 558 -10.93 -35.50 -8.38
C GLY A 558 -12.33 -35.85 -7.91
N LEU A 559 -13.02 -36.72 -8.64
CA LEU A 559 -14.08 -37.58 -8.13
C LEU A 559 -13.45 -38.87 -7.62
#